data_8d6b958c8c275de91d0e3f3c668b39c0
#
_entry.id   8d6b958c8c275de91d0e3f3c668b39c0
#
_cell.length_a   1.000
_cell.length_b   1.000
_cell.length_c   1.000
_cell.angle_alpha   90.00
_cell.angle_beta   90.00
_cell.angle_gamma   90.00
#
_symmetry.space_group_name_H-M   'P 1'
#
loop_
_entity.id
_entity.type
_entity.pdbx_description
1 polymer ?
#
loop_
_entity_poly.entity_id
_entity_poly.type
_entity_poly.pdbx_seq_one_letter_code
_entity_poly.pdbx_strand_id
1 'polypeptide(L)'
;LRDIANSSAYVGLMDAKEKLGVEVIYVEPADIAEMEEHQRAYADLGLDLVIVIGFIHQSALVEVSADYPHINFAIVDDVVDSPNVTSLVFEEHEGSFLVGVLAGLMSETNKVGFVGGMEVPLIRKFETGFAEGAKYANPDVEVLVNYAGSFGDPGRGRELAVSQNERGADIVYHAAGGTGSGVIDAAVANGFYAIGVDSDQDYMAPGTVLTSMVKRVDLAVYEVIKSVVDGTLEGGVRSFGIEDGGVGTSEFTHTKDMIPQSVLDAIEDAKAKIISGEIVVSNPLQ
;
A
#
# COMPACT_ATOMS: atom_id res chain seq x y z
N LEU A 1 -4.32 -11.02 13.68
CA LEU A 1 -4.64 -9.80 12.95
C LEU A 1 -4.30 -10.06 11.50
N ARG A 2 -5.32 -10.23 10.65
CA ARG A 2 -5.09 -10.33 9.20
C ARG A 2 -4.53 -9.00 8.75
N ASP A 3 -3.35 -9.03 8.17
CA ASP A 3 -2.77 -7.88 7.51
C ASP A 3 -3.67 -7.47 6.33
N ILE A 4 -3.93 -6.18 6.16
CA ILE A 4 -4.82 -5.64 5.14
C ILE A 4 -4.29 -5.97 3.73
N ALA A 5 -2.98 -5.90 3.52
CA ALA A 5 -2.34 -6.29 2.27
C ALA A 5 -2.54 -7.79 1.98
N ASN A 6 -2.42 -8.65 3.00
CA ASN A 6 -2.69 -10.07 2.87
C ASN A 6 -4.17 -10.35 2.55
N SER A 7 -5.10 -9.53 3.05
CA SER A 7 -6.51 -9.63 2.70
C SER A 7 -6.77 -9.28 1.23
N SER A 8 -6.11 -8.28 0.69
CA SER A 8 -6.18 -7.92 -0.74
C SER A 8 -5.58 -9.03 -1.62
N ALA A 9 -4.42 -9.57 -1.25
CA ALA A 9 -3.82 -10.71 -1.95
C ALA A 9 -4.75 -11.92 -2.00
N TYR A 10 -5.44 -12.21 -0.89
CA TYR A 10 -6.43 -13.29 -0.82
C TYR A 10 -7.61 -13.07 -1.79
N VAL A 11 -8.07 -11.83 -1.91
CA VAL A 11 -9.12 -11.49 -2.91
C VAL A 11 -8.63 -11.80 -4.31
N GLY A 12 -7.43 -11.37 -4.70
CA GLY A 12 -6.84 -11.66 -6.00
C GLY A 12 -6.67 -13.16 -6.27
N LEU A 13 -6.27 -13.92 -5.24
CA LEU A 13 -6.15 -15.37 -5.31
C LEU A 13 -7.51 -16.05 -5.54
N MET A 14 -8.55 -15.63 -4.81
CA MET A 14 -9.91 -16.19 -4.98
C MET A 14 -10.53 -15.80 -6.31
N ASP A 15 -10.30 -14.59 -6.77
CA ASP A 15 -10.72 -14.12 -8.09
C ASP A 15 -10.08 -14.97 -9.21
N ALA A 16 -8.78 -15.28 -9.09
CA ALA A 16 -8.09 -16.16 -10.03
C ALA A 16 -8.67 -17.57 -10.01
N LYS A 17 -8.95 -18.12 -8.83
CA LYS A 17 -9.62 -19.43 -8.70
C LYS A 17 -10.96 -19.46 -9.40
N GLU A 18 -11.80 -18.44 -9.19
CA GLU A 18 -13.13 -18.37 -9.78
C GLU A 18 -13.11 -18.13 -11.30
N LYS A 19 -12.31 -17.16 -11.76
CA LYS A 19 -12.31 -16.67 -13.14
C LYS A 19 -11.41 -17.46 -14.08
N LEU A 20 -10.30 -18.02 -13.56
CA LEU A 20 -9.30 -18.75 -14.36
C LEU A 20 -9.36 -20.27 -14.13
N GLY A 21 -10.10 -20.73 -13.11
CA GLY A 21 -10.25 -22.15 -12.82
C GLY A 21 -9.00 -22.82 -12.24
N VAL A 22 -8.09 -22.03 -11.64
CA VAL A 22 -6.88 -22.56 -11.01
C VAL A 22 -7.16 -23.14 -9.63
N GLU A 23 -6.38 -24.13 -9.21
CA GLU A 23 -6.39 -24.62 -7.84
C GLU A 23 -5.48 -23.77 -6.98
N VAL A 24 -5.92 -23.43 -5.76
CA VAL A 24 -5.19 -22.53 -4.88
C VAL A 24 -5.09 -23.12 -3.48
N ILE A 25 -3.91 -22.97 -2.88
CA ILE A 25 -3.64 -23.24 -1.48
C ILE A 25 -2.95 -22.03 -0.87
N TYR A 26 -3.09 -21.80 0.41
CA TYR A 26 -2.41 -20.70 1.10
C TYR A 26 -2.14 -21.05 2.56
N VAL A 27 -1.17 -20.35 3.14
CA VAL A 27 -0.82 -20.40 4.55
C VAL A 27 -0.46 -19.01 5.03
N GLU A 28 -0.78 -18.71 6.28
CA GLU A 28 -0.33 -17.50 6.97
C GLU A 28 0.74 -17.93 7.99
N PRO A 29 2.04 -17.62 7.76
CA PRO A 29 3.10 -17.93 8.73
C PRO A 29 2.84 -17.24 10.07
N ALA A 30 3.08 -17.92 11.18
CA ALA A 30 2.94 -17.33 12.50
C ALA A 30 4.11 -16.38 12.84
N ASP A 31 5.28 -16.66 12.29
CA ASP A 31 6.48 -15.85 12.47
C ASP A 31 7.42 -15.94 11.24
N ILE A 32 8.49 -15.13 11.27
CA ILE A 32 9.47 -15.05 10.19
C ILE A 32 10.22 -16.38 10.00
N ALA A 33 10.44 -17.15 11.08
CA ALA A 33 11.20 -18.40 11.01
C ALA A 33 10.46 -19.48 10.19
N GLU A 34 9.13 -19.44 10.12
CA GLU A 34 8.34 -20.38 9.34
C GLU A 34 8.27 -20.04 7.85
N MET A 35 8.65 -18.83 7.44
CA MET A 35 8.49 -18.36 6.05
C MET A 35 9.27 -19.20 5.06
N GLU A 36 10.54 -19.48 5.35
CA GLU A 36 11.37 -20.29 4.48
C GLU A 36 10.87 -21.74 4.39
N GLU A 37 10.44 -22.32 5.53
CA GLU A 37 9.89 -23.68 5.59
C GLU A 37 8.65 -23.82 4.70
N HIS A 38 7.72 -22.85 4.78
CA HIS A 38 6.52 -22.86 3.95
C HIS A 38 6.82 -22.65 2.46
N GLN A 39 7.77 -21.78 2.13
CA GLN A 39 8.19 -21.57 0.74
C GLN A 39 8.77 -22.86 0.15
N ARG A 40 9.65 -23.56 0.89
CA ARG A 40 10.21 -24.84 0.48
C ARG A 40 9.14 -25.92 0.37
N ALA A 41 8.26 -26.03 1.35
CA ALA A 41 7.17 -27.01 1.32
C ALA A 41 6.27 -26.84 0.08
N TYR A 42 5.96 -25.61 -0.30
CA TYR A 42 5.17 -25.34 -1.52
C TYR A 42 5.96 -25.62 -2.80
N ALA A 43 7.26 -25.33 -2.82
CA ALA A 43 8.12 -25.68 -3.94
C ALA A 43 8.26 -27.19 -4.11
N ASP A 44 8.36 -27.97 -3.02
CA ASP A 44 8.39 -29.44 -3.02
C ASP A 44 7.09 -30.07 -3.56
N LEU A 45 5.95 -29.37 -3.44
CA LEU A 45 4.70 -29.83 -4.06
C LEU A 45 4.69 -29.71 -5.59
N GLY A 46 5.68 -29.03 -6.18
CA GLY A 46 5.78 -28.85 -7.63
C GLY A 46 4.68 -27.96 -8.20
N LEU A 47 4.29 -26.90 -7.45
CA LEU A 47 3.29 -25.92 -7.88
C LEU A 47 3.80 -25.12 -9.09
N ASP A 48 2.87 -24.69 -9.95
CA ASP A 48 3.19 -23.86 -11.13
C ASP A 48 3.66 -22.45 -10.72
N LEU A 49 3.21 -21.95 -9.56
CA LEU A 49 3.57 -20.65 -9.01
C LEU A 49 3.47 -20.65 -7.48
N VAL A 50 4.47 -20.10 -6.81
CA VAL A 50 4.46 -19.79 -5.38
C VAL A 50 4.54 -18.28 -5.19
N ILE A 51 3.53 -17.68 -4.55
CA ILE A 51 3.47 -16.23 -4.31
C ILE A 51 3.73 -15.96 -2.83
N VAL A 52 4.65 -15.05 -2.54
CA VAL A 52 4.90 -14.55 -1.18
C VAL A 52 4.50 -13.08 -1.07
N ILE A 53 3.85 -12.72 0.03
CA ILE A 53 3.26 -11.40 0.23
C ILE A 53 4.01 -10.63 1.31
N GLY A 54 4.67 -9.56 0.87
CA GLY A 54 5.40 -8.63 1.73
C GLY A 54 6.92 -8.79 1.68
N PHE A 55 7.61 -7.66 1.86
CA PHE A 55 9.08 -7.54 1.78
C PHE A 55 9.83 -8.45 2.77
N ILE A 56 9.20 -8.82 3.88
CA ILE A 56 9.81 -9.69 4.92
C ILE A 56 10.16 -11.08 4.41
N HIS A 57 9.58 -11.52 3.29
CA HIS A 57 9.86 -12.81 2.66
C HIS A 57 11.10 -12.81 1.77
N GLN A 58 11.67 -11.64 1.47
CA GLN A 58 12.72 -11.46 0.46
C GLN A 58 13.95 -12.32 0.73
N SER A 59 14.49 -12.27 1.94
CA SER A 59 15.72 -13.00 2.27
C SER A 59 15.56 -14.54 2.12
N ALA A 60 14.43 -15.09 2.57
CA ALA A 60 14.12 -16.49 2.40
C ALA A 60 13.94 -16.85 0.92
N LEU A 61 13.23 -15.99 0.16
CA LEU A 61 12.95 -16.27 -1.25
C LEU A 61 14.22 -16.26 -2.13
N VAL A 62 15.21 -15.46 -1.80
CA VAL A 62 16.52 -15.47 -2.49
C VAL A 62 17.13 -16.87 -2.46
N GLU A 63 17.17 -17.50 -1.28
CA GLU A 63 17.72 -18.85 -1.09
C GLU A 63 16.82 -19.93 -1.76
N VAL A 64 15.52 -19.86 -1.49
CA VAL A 64 14.56 -20.86 -1.99
C VAL A 64 14.47 -20.83 -3.50
N SER A 65 14.40 -19.68 -4.14
CA SER A 65 14.31 -19.60 -5.61
C SER A 65 15.55 -20.14 -6.31
N ALA A 66 16.72 -20.01 -5.70
CA ALA A 66 17.96 -20.58 -6.22
C ALA A 66 18.00 -22.12 -6.12
N ASP A 67 17.45 -22.69 -5.04
CA ASP A 67 17.38 -24.15 -4.84
C ASP A 67 16.32 -24.82 -5.72
N TYR A 68 15.28 -24.07 -6.14
CA TYR A 68 14.16 -24.56 -6.96
C TYR A 68 14.04 -23.82 -8.31
N PRO A 69 15.04 -23.91 -9.20
CA PRO A 69 15.08 -23.14 -10.45
C PRO A 69 13.97 -23.50 -11.46
N HIS A 70 13.25 -24.57 -11.24
CA HIS A 70 12.14 -25.04 -12.09
C HIS A 70 10.75 -24.60 -11.58
N ILE A 71 10.68 -23.99 -10.42
CA ILE A 71 9.45 -23.45 -9.85
C ILE A 71 9.41 -21.93 -10.11
N ASN A 72 8.26 -21.42 -10.53
CA ASN A 72 8.05 -19.97 -10.62
C ASN A 72 7.67 -19.41 -9.25
N PHE A 73 8.26 -18.28 -8.93
CA PHE A 73 7.93 -17.53 -7.72
C PHE A 73 7.46 -16.12 -8.07
N ALA A 74 6.68 -15.53 -7.18
CA ALA A 74 6.40 -14.09 -7.19
C ALA A 74 6.53 -13.53 -5.78
N ILE A 75 7.03 -12.31 -5.67
CA ILE A 75 7.10 -11.56 -4.41
C ILE A 75 6.38 -10.22 -4.54
N VAL A 76 5.57 -9.88 -3.55
CA VAL A 76 4.93 -8.55 -3.43
C VAL A 76 5.77 -7.68 -2.50
N ASP A 77 5.97 -6.42 -2.90
CA ASP A 77 6.62 -5.35 -2.11
C ASP A 77 8.13 -5.45 -1.95
N ASP A 78 8.79 -6.32 -2.69
CA ASP A 78 10.25 -6.33 -2.76
C ASP A 78 10.76 -6.88 -4.10
N VAL A 79 12.07 -6.83 -4.31
CA VAL A 79 12.73 -7.30 -5.52
C VAL A 79 13.69 -8.43 -5.19
N VAL A 80 13.56 -9.54 -5.92
CA VAL A 80 14.51 -10.64 -5.94
C VAL A 80 15.06 -10.82 -7.36
N ASP A 81 16.35 -10.61 -7.53
CA ASP A 81 17.04 -10.78 -8.81
C ASP A 81 17.32 -12.26 -9.07
N SER A 82 16.32 -12.96 -9.58
CA SER A 82 16.39 -14.36 -9.96
C SER A 82 15.54 -14.63 -11.20
N PRO A 83 15.99 -15.46 -12.15
CA PRO A 83 15.29 -15.65 -13.42
C PRO A 83 13.90 -16.30 -13.29
N ASN A 84 13.64 -16.99 -12.18
CA ASN A 84 12.37 -17.63 -11.87
C ASN A 84 11.51 -16.87 -10.84
N VAL A 85 11.86 -15.61 -10.55
CA VAL A 85 11.09 -14.75 -9.65
C VAL A 85 10.50 -13.56 -10.41
N THR A 86 9.21 -13.34 -10.26
CA THR A 86 8.52 -12.10 -10.67
C THR A 86 8.30 -11.23 -9.45
N SER A 87 8.91 -10.05 -9.44
CA SER A 87 8.81 -9.07 -8.36
C SER A 87 7.70 -8.09 -8.67
N LEU A 88 6.67 -8.03 -7.84
CA LEU A 88 5.47 -7.20 -7.99
C LEU A 88 5.62 -5.99 -7.06
N VAL A 89 5.99 -4.84 -7.61
CA VAL A 89 6.20 -3.60 -6.86
C VAL A 89 5.16 -2.56 -7.27
N PHE A 90 4.95 -1.56 -6.42
CA PHE A 90 3.95 -0.54 -6.63
C PHE A 90 4.58 0.85 -6.59
N GLU A 91 3.95 1.80 -7.30
CA GLU A 91 4.35 3.20 -7.26
C GLU A 91 3.59 3.94 -6.14
N GLU A 92 3.82 3.51 -4.89
CA GLU A 92 3.12 4.01 -3.70
C GLU A 92 3.28 5.53 -3.54
N HIS A 93 4.41 6.10 -3.99
CA HIS A 93 4.64 7.53 -4.00
C HIS A 93 3.64 8.28 -4.90
N GLU A 94 3.23 7.70 -6.03
CA GLU A 94 2.21 8.30 -6.90
C GLU A 94 0.84 8.34 -6.24
N GLY A 95 0.39 7.19 -5.69
CA GLY A 95 -0.90 7.13 -4.97
C GLY A 95 -0.92 8.04 -3.73
N SER A 96 0.19 8.07 -2.99
CA SER A 96 0.35 8.94 -1.82
C SER A 96 0.40 10.43 -2.18
N PHE A 97 0.90 10.78 -3.36
CA PHE A 97 0.83 12.15 -3.88
C PHE A 97 -0.62 12.61 -4.01
N LEU A 98 -1.52 11.77 -4.55
CA LEU A 98 -2.94 12.13 -4.70
C LEU A 98 -3.61 12.42 -3.37
N VAL A 99 -3.39 11.57 -2.36
CA VAL A 99 -3.96 11.83 -1.03
C VAL A 99 -3.25 12.98 -0.31
N GLY A 100 -2.00 13.27 -0.67
CA GLY A 100 -1.30 14.50 -0.28
C GLY A 100 -1.97 15.75 -0.84
N VAL A 101 -2.34 15.74 -2.11
CA VAL A 101 -3.11 16.85 -2.75
C VAL A 101 -4.41 17.10 -2.01
N LEU A 102 -5.16 16.03 -1.70
CA LEU A 102 -6.36 16.14 -0.87
C LEU A 102 -6.06 16.83 0.46
N ALA A 103 -5.08 16.31 1.20
CA ALA A 103 -4.74 16.81 2.52
C ALA A 103 -4.29 18.29 2.51
N GLY A 104 -3.47 18.69 1.53
CA GLY A 104 -3.01 20.06 1.38
C GLY A 104 -4.15 21.05 1.10
N LEU A 105 -5.17 20.65 0.33
CA LEU A 105 -6.33 21.50 -0.01
C LEU A 105 -7.40 21.49 1.08
N MET A 106 -7.56 20.41 1.83
CA MET A 106 -8.59 20.26 2.86
C MET A 106 -8.14 20.74 4.24
N SER A 107 -6.83 20.85 4.49
CA SER A 107 -6.32 21.30 5.79
C SER A 107 -6.68 22.77 6.05
N GLU A 108 -7.35 23.03 7.17
CA GLU A 108 -7.69 24.38 7.65
C GLU A 108 -6.55 25.00 8.47
N THR A 109 -5.68 24.16 9.04
CA THR A 109 -4.57 24.59 9.89
C THR A 109 -3.25 24.78 9.14
N ASN A 110 -3.18 24.38 7.87
CA ASN A 110 -1.95 24.21 7.09
C ASN A 110 -0.95 23.23 7.75
N LYS A 111 -1.46 22.27 8.53
CA LYS A 111 -0.65 21.20 9.13
C LYS A 111 -1.31 19.86 8.92
N VAL A 112 -0.55 18.95 8.34
CA VAL A 112 -0.99 17.57 8.13
C VAL A 112 0.02 16.61 8.72
N GLY A 113 -0.42 15.39 9.03
CA GLY A 113 0.41 14.38 9.65
C GLY A 113 0.62 13.17 8.77
N PHE A 114 1.76 12.51 8.95
CA PHE A 114 2.05 11.19 8.43
C PHE A 114 2.52 10.28 9.56
N VAL A 115 1.92 9.09 9.67
CA VAL A 115 2.33 8.05 10.61
C VAL A 115 2.73 6.81 9.82
N GLY A 116 4.03 6.53 9.74
CA GLY A 116 4.57 5.30 9.20
C GLY A 116 4.64 4.18 10.24
N GLY A 117 4.53 2.92 9.80
CA GLY A 117 4.76 1.77 10.67
C GLY A 117 6.23 1.67 11.06
N MET A 118 7.05 1.10 10.20
CA MET A 118 8.50 1.04 10.35
C MET A 118 9.19 2.00 9.38
N GLU A 119 10.31 2.60 9.79
CA GLU A 119 11.12 3.44 8.92
C GLU A 119 11.98 2.59 7.97
N VAL A 120 11.34 2.09 6.93
CA VAL A 120 11.98 1.28 5.88
C VAL A 120 11.79 1.95 4.51
N PRO A 121 12.64 1.62 3.52
CA PRO A 121 12.60 2.25 2.20
C PRO A 121 11.21 2.24 1.54
N LEU A 122 10.48 1.13 1.64
CA LEU A 122 9.11 1.02 1.14
C LEU A 122 8.18 2.07 1.75
N ILE A 123 8.20 2.26 3.08
CA ILE A 123 7.31 3.21 3.77
C ILE A 123 7.70 4.66 3.49
N ARG A 124 8.98 4.93 3.19
CA ARG A 124 9.42 6.25 2.75
C ARG A 124 8.82 6.68 1.40
N LYS A 125 8.43 5.75 0.53
CA LYS A 125 7.70 6.08 -0.71
C LYS A 125 6.36 6.75 -0.41
N PHE A 126 5.62 6.21 0.57
CA PHE A 126 4.34 6.78 1.01
C PHE A 126 4.52 8.18 1.63
N GLU A 127 5.51 8.34 2.52
CA GLU A 127 5.85 9.62 3.13
C GLU A 127 6.21 10.66 2.07
N THR A 128 7.15 10.32 1.18
CA THR A 128 7.66 11.24 0.16
C THR A 128 6.53 11.71 -0.75
N GLY A 129 5.76 10.78 -1.33
CA GLY A 129 4.63 11.12 -2.19
C GLY A 129 3.60 12.00 -1.48
N PHE A 130 3.21 11.63 -0.26
CA PHE A 130 2.27 12.43 0.52
C PHE A 130 2.76 13.86 0.79
N ALA A 131 4.02 14.00 1.22
CA ALA A 131 4.59 15.32 1.50
C ALA A 131 4.70 16.19 0.24
N GLU A 132 5.10 15.60 -0.90
CA GLU A 132 5.18 16.31 -2.18
C GLU A 132 3.78 16.73 -2.68
N GLY A 133 2.80 15.84 -2.62
CA GLY A 133 1.43 16.14 -3.02
C GLY A 133 0.78 17.23 -2.16
N ALA A 134 0.97 17.18 -0.84
CA ALA A 134 0.48 18.21 0.07
C ALA A 134 1.08 19.59 -0.26
N LYS A 135 2.40 19.66 -0.45
CA LYS A 135 3.11 20.90 -0.81
C LYS A 135 2.81 21.38 -2.22
N TYR A 136 2.58 20.48 -3.17
CA TYR A 136 2.14 20.84 -4.51
C TYR A 136 0.81 21.59 -4.49
N ALA A 137 -0.12 21.11 -3.68
CA ALA A 137 -1.45 21.70 -3.54
C ALA A 137 -1.48 22.94 -2.62
N ASN A 138 -0.65 22.96 -1.59
CA ASN A 138 -0.54 24.04 -0.62
C ASN A 138 0.93 24.23 -0.21
N PRO A 139 1.66 25.20 -0.82
CA PRO A 139 3.07 25.44 -0.53
C PRO A 139 3.37 25.78 0.94
N ASP A 140 2.38 26.29 1.68
CA ASP A 140 2.53 26.71 3.08
C ASP A 140 2.25 25.57 4.08
N VAL A 141 1.89 24.37 3.60
CA VAL A 141 1.59 23.25 4.48
C VAL A 141 2.84 22.71 5.18
N GLU A 142 2.71 22.47 6.47
CA GLU A 142 3.69 21.72 7.28
C GLU A 142 3.27 20.25 7.37
N VAL A 143 4.18 19.34 7.06
CA VAL A 143 3.96 17.90 7.17
C VAL A 143 4.70 17.37 8.38
N LEU A 144 3.96 16.87 9.39
CA LEU A 144 4.50 16.26 10.59
C LEU A 144 4.69 14.77 10.36
N VAL A 145 5.90 14.26 10.50
CA VAL A 145 6.23 12.85 10.22
C VAL A 145 6.66 12.14 11.49
N ASN A 146 6.08 10.98 11.74
CA ASN A 146 6.50 10.05 12.79
C ASN A 146 6.41 8.60 12.32
N TYR A 147 7.26 7.76 12.89
CA TYR A 147 7.26 6.31 12.69
C TYR A 147 6.98 5.61 14.02
N ALA A 148 6.09 4.61 13.99
CA ALA A 148 5.68 3.88 15.18
C ALA A 148 6.72 2.84 15.63
N GLY A 149 7.57 2.36 14.70
CA GLY A 149 8.51 1.27 14.94
C GLY A 149 7.86 -0.12 14.88
N SER A 150 6.57 -0.21 14.47
CA SER A 150 5.80 -1.45 14.39
C SER A 150 4.64 -1.31 13.40
N PHE A 151 4.27 -2.41 12.76
CA PHE A 151 3.03 -2.51 11.98
C PHE A 151 1.86 -3.09 12.78
N GLY A 152 2.07 -3.52 14.03
CA GLY A 152 1.10 -4.23 14.87
C GLY A 152 0.82 -3.57 16.22
N ASP A 153 1.02 -2.26 16.38
CA ASP A 153 0.82 -1.52 17.63
C ASP A 153 -0.18 -0.36 17.47
N PRO A 154 -1.50 -0.63 17.52
CA PRO A 154 -2.53 0.43 17.44
C PRO A 154 -2.41 1.47 18.56
N GLY A 155 -1.94 1.08 19.75
CA GLY A 155 -1.71 2.01 20.87
C GLY A 155 -0.71 3.08 20.49
N ARG A 156 0.42 2.67 19.93
CA ARG A 156 1.46 3.59 19.45
C ARG A 156 0.98 4.46 18.29
N GLY A 157 0.22 3.89 17.35
CA GLY A 157 -0.42 4.66 16.27
C GLY A 157 -1.30 5.79 16.80
N ARG A 158 -2.13 5.48 17.80
CA ARG A 158 -2.99 6.44 18.48
C ARG A 158 -2.20 7.56 19.15
N GLU A 159 -1.16 7.23 19.93
CA GLU A 159 -0.32 8.21 20.61
C GLU A 159 0.32 9.20 19.63
N LEU A 160 0.85 8.70 18.52
CA LEU A 160 1.50 9.53 17.50
C LEU A 160 0.51 10.46 16.82
N ALA A 161 -0.67 9.97 16.45
CA ALA A 161 -1.71 10.76 15.79
C ALA A 161 -2.25 11.86 16.73
N VAL A 162 -2.49 11.54 18.01
CA VAL A 162 -2.88 12.53 19.02
C VAL A 162 -1.80 13.60 19.17
N SER A 163 -0.53 13.21 19.27
CA SER A 163 0.59 14.16 19.38
C SER A 163 0.69 15.08 18.15
N GLN A 164 0.46 14.56 16.94
CA GLN A 164 0.44 15.38 15.73
C GLN A 164 -0.76 16.35 15.74
N ASN A 165 -1.94 15.90 16.17
CA ASN A 165 -3.12 16.75 16.30
C ASN A 165 -2.92 17.86 17.35
N GLU A 166 -2.35 17.56 18.50
CA GLU A 166 -1.99 18.57 19.52
C GLU A 166 -1.00 19.63 18.99
N ARG A 167 -0.19 19.28 18.00
CA ARG A 167 0.72 20.20 17.29
C ARG A 167 0.01 20.94 16.13
N GLY A 168 -1.25 20.66 15.92
CA GLY A 168 -2.12 21.34 14.97
C GLY A 168 -2.44 20.59 13.68
N ALA A 169 -1.99 19.34 13.50
CA ALA A 169 -2.41 18.55 12.34
C ALA A 169 -3.91 18.25 12.41
N ASP A 170 -4.64 18.59 11.37
CA ASP A 170 -6.08 18.36 11.26
C ASP A 170 -6.44 17.21 10.30
N ILE A 171 -5.44 16.69 9.58
CA ILE A 171 -5.55 15.50 8.75
C ILE A 171 -4.30 14.63 8.97
N VAL A 172 -4.46 13.35 9.27
CA VAL A 172 -3.36 12.41 9.46
C VAL A 172 -3.48 11.22 8.53
N TYR A 173 -2.49 11.05 7.66
CA TYR A 173 -2.33 9.87 6.80
C TYR A 173 -1.47 8.83 7.49
N HIS A 174 -1.83 7.54 7.38
CA HIS A 174 -0.99 6.47 7.88
C HIS A 174 -0.58 5.49 6.77
N ALA A 175 0.65 4.98 6.88
CA ALA A 175 1.15 3.82 6.16
C ALA A 175 1.76 2.85 7.19
N ALA A 176 0.89 2.22 8.00
CA ALA A 176 1.31 1.60 9.26
C ALA A 176 0.64 0.24 9.54
N GLY A 177 0.00 -0.39 8.57
CA GLY A 177 -0.68 -1.66 8.76
C GLY A 177 -1.69 -1.63 9.91
N GLY A 178 -1.68 -2.64 10.79
CA GLY A 178 -2.55 -2.70 11.96
C GLY A 178 -2.38 -1.54 12.96
N THR A 179 -1.19 -0.95 13.04
CA THR A 179 -0.91 0.26 13.83
C THR A 179 -1.79 1.43 13.38
N GLY A 180 -2.13 1.49 12.10
CA GLY A 180 -2.96 2.53 11.51
C GLY A 180 -4.40 2.57 12.03
N SER A 181 -4.94 1.47 12.54
CA SER A 181 -6.26 1.48 13.17
C SER A 181 -6.29 2.43 14.39
N GLY A 182 -5.18 2.53 15.12
CA GLY A 182 -5.04 3.49 16.22
C GLY A 182 -5.05 4.95 15.76
N VAL A 183 -4.54 5.24 14.55
CA VAL A 183 -4.61 6.58 13.94
C VAL A 183 -6.06 6.95 13.64
N ILE A 184 -6.82 6.03 13.03
CA ILE A 184 -8.24 6.23 12.72
C ILE A 184 -9.05 6.42 14.02
N ASP A 185 -8.81 5.58 15.03
CA ASP A 185 -9.45 5.71 16.35
C ASP A 185 -9.16 7.05 17.01
N ALA A 186 -7.91 7.55 16.91
CA ALA A 186 -7.53 8.86 17.42
C ALA A 186 -8.28 9.98 16.68
N ALA A 187 -8.42 9.89 15.37
CA ALA A 187 -9.15 10.86 14.56
C ALA A 187 -10.62 10.96 14.98
N VAL A 188 -11.29 9.82 15.17
CA VAL A 188 -12.67 9.77 15.68
C VAL A 188 -12.78 10.39 17.07
N ALA A 189 -11.86 10.03 17.97
CA ALA A 189 -11.93 10.47 19.37
C ALA A 189 -11.63 11.96 19.57
N ASN A 190 -10.81 12.57 18.71
CA ASN A 190 -10.31 13.94 18.87
C ASN A 190 -10.84 14.91 17.80
N GLY A 191 -11.65 14.44 16.84
CA GLY A 191 -12.34 15.30 15.87
C GLY A 191 -11.44 15.85 14.76
N PHE A 192 -10.41 15.12 14.35
CA PHE A 192 -9.63 15.40 13.14
C PHE A 192 -9.88 14.35 12.07
N TYR A 193 -9.35 14.53 10.87
CA TYR A 193 -9.54 13.58 9.77
C TYR A 193 -8.38 12.60 9.64
N ALA A 194 -8.68 11.40 9.14
CA ALA A 194 -7.69 10.40 8.79
C ALA A 194 -7.70 10.10 7.27
N ILE A 195 -6.59 9.59 6.77
CA ILE A 195 -6.47 8.98 5.45
C ILE A 195 -5.98 7.55 5.65
N GLY A 196 -6.71 6.59 5.06
CA GLY A 196 -6.40 5.17 5.12
C GLY A 196 -5.36 4.73 4.08
N VAL A 197 -5.01 3.43 4.10
CA VAL A 197 -3.98 2.86 3.22
C VAL A 197 -4.30 1.41 2.83
N ASP A 198 -3.71 0.96 1.73
CA ASP A 198 -3.73 -0.37 1.12
C ASP A 198 -5.11 -0.77 0.57
N SER A 199 -6.10 -0.92 1.41
CA SER A 199 -7.50 -1.16 1.02
C SER A 199 -8.36 0.06 1.33
N ASP A 200 -9.58 0.07 0.81
CA ASP A 200 -10.59 1.04 1.23
C ASP A 200 -10.90 0.85 2.72
N GLN A 201 -10.44 1.77 3.55
CA GLN A 201 -10.67 1.84 5.00
C GLN A 201 -11.73 2.87 5.39
N ASP A 202 -12.37 3.51 4.41
CA ASP A 202 -13.35 4.59 4.63
C ASP A 202 -14.53 4.11 5.47
N TYR A 203 -14.87 2.82 5.37
CA TYR A 203 -15.92 2.18 6.16
C TYR A 203 -15.60 2.07 7.66
N MET A 204 -14.33 2.15 8.06
CA MET A 204 -13.92 2.03 9.47
C MET A 204 -14.40 3.23 10.30
N ALA A 205 -14.43 4.41 9.69
CA ALA A 205 -14.95 5.63 10.32
C ALA A 205 -15.54 6.57 9.25
N PRO A 206 -16.79 6.28 8.79
CA PRO A 206 -17.46 7.08 7.76
C PRO A 206 -17.52 8.56 8.12
N GLY A 207 -17.07 9.43 7.22
CA GLY A 207 -16.99 10.87 7.42
C GLY A 207 -15.77 11.36 8.22
N THR A 208 -15.00 10.45 8.84
CA THR A 208 -13.71 10.77 9.51
C THR A 208 -12.53 10.35 8.64
N VAL A 209 -12.58 9.16 8.03
CA VAL A 209 -11.62 8.77 6.99
C VAL A 209 -12.06 9.45 5.70
N LEU A 210 -11.26 10.41 5.22
CA LEU A 210 -11.60 11.20 4.02
C LEU A 210 -11.54 10.36 2.76
N THR A 211 -10.54 9.52 2.66
CA THR A 211 -10.26 8.56 1.58
C THR A 211 -9.18 7.61 2.06
N SER A 212 -8.88 6.59 1.24
CA SER A 212 -7.76 5.69 1.44
C SER A 212 -6.86 5.70 0.20
N MET A 213 -5.54 5.69 0.40
CA MET A 213 -4.60 5.39 -0.67
C MET A 213 -4.65 3.88 -0.92
N VAL A 214 -5.35 3.50 -1.98
CA VAL A 214 -5.58 2.09 -2.33
C VAL A 214 -4.41 1.54 -3.11
N LYS A 215 -3.91 0.36 -2.68
CA LYS A 215 -2.86 -0.41 -3.34
C LYS A 215 -3.44 -1.77 -3.74
N ARG A 216 -3.54 -2.00 -5.04
CA ARG A 216 -4.25 -3.12 -5.65
C ARG A 216 -3.40 -4.38 -5.71
N VAL A 217 -3.04 -4.91 -4.54
CA VAL A 217 -2.33 -6.21 -4.45
C VAL A 217 -3.18 -7.34 -5.06
N ASP A 218 -4.50 -7.26 -4.94
CA ASP A 218 -5.44 -8.17 -5.59
C ASP A 218 -5.25 -8.21 -7.11
N LEU A 219 -5.09 -7.06 -7.75
CA LEU A 219 -4.83 -6.94 -9.19
C LEU A 219 -3.50 -7.60 -9.55
N ALA A 220 -2.43 -7.28 -8.83
CA ALA A 220 -1.09 -7.81 -9.11
C ALA A 220 -1.04 -9.34 -8.96
N VAL A 221 -1.66 -9.88 -7.90
CA VAL A 221 -1.77 -11.34 -7.67
C VAL A 221 -2.59 -12.00 -8.79
N TYR A 222 -3.72 -11.43 -9.17
CA TYR A 222 -4.53 -11.95 -10.27
C TYR A 222 -3.75 -11.97 -11.60
N GLU A 223 -3.08 -10.85 -11.94
CA GLU A 223 -2.33 -10.70 -13.19
C GLU A 223 -1.12 -11.66 -13.28
N VAL A 224 -0.41 -11.89 -12.18
CA VAL A 224 0.70 -12.84 -12.19
C VAL A 224 0.20 -14.28 -12.37
N ILE A 225 -0.90 -14.66 -11.71
CA ILE A 225 -1.52 -15.98 -11.91
C ILE A 225 -2.02 -16.12 -13.35
N LYS A 226 -2.68 -15.09 -13.87
CA LYS A 226 -3.17 -15.08 -15.27
C LYS A 226 -2.01 -15.28 -16.26
N SER A 227 -0.85 -14.66 -16.01
CA SER A 227 0.31 -14.83 -16.91
C SER A 227 0.88 -16.25 -16.88
N VAL A 228 0.74 -16.99 -15.77
CA VAL A 228 1.07 -18.43 -15.74
C VAL A 228 0.09 -19.23 -16.62
N VAL A 229 -1.21 -18.99 -16.45
CA VAL A 229 -2.28 -19.66 -17.25
C VAL A 229 -2.11 -19.40 -18.74
N ASP A 230 -1.76 -18.17 -19.11
CA ASP A 230 -1.58 -17.76 -20.51
C ASP A 230 -0.21 -18.21 -21.08
N GLY A 231 0.69 -18.73 -20.27
CA GLY A 231 2.05 -19.11 -20.66
C GLY A 231 2.94 -17.92 -21.01
N THR A 232 2.68 -16.76 -20.45
CA THR A 232 3.40 -15.49 -20.70
C THR A 232 4.17 -14.98 -19.50
N LEU A 233 4.28 -15.81 -18.43
CA LEU A 233 5.03 -15.42 -17.24
C LEU A 233 6.50 -15.24 -17.56
N GLU A 234 7.05 -14.11 -17.15
CA GLU A 234 8.48 -13.80 -17.22
C GLU A 234 8.97 -13.35 -15.85
N GLY A 235 10.20 -13.76 -15.49
CA GLY A 235 10.89 -13.24 -14.32
C GLY A 235 11.24 -11.76 -14.49
N GLY A 236 11.57 -11.10 -13.38
CA GLY A 236 11.91 -9.70 -13.34
C GLY A 236 10.90 -8.83 -12.61
N VAL A 237 11.00 -7.51 -12.77
CA VAL A 237 10.18 -6.54 -12.03
C VAL A 237 8.97 -6.12 -12.85
N ARG A 238 7.78 -6.18 -12.23
CA ARG A 238 6.54 -5.56 -12.71
C ARG A 238 6.12 -4.48 -11.72
N SER A 239 6.03 -3.25 -12.20
CA SER A 239 5.57 -2.11 -11.39
C SER A 239 4.12 -1.78 -11.70
N PHE A 240 3.36 -1.43 -10.66
CA PHE A 240 1.94 -1.08 -10.74
C PHE A 240 1.75 0.33 -10.20
N GLY A 241 1.49 1.27 -11.11
CA GLY A 241 1.29 2.69 -10.81
C GLY A 241 -0.16 3.15 -10.94
N ILE A 242 -0.34 4.46 -11.03
CA ILE A 242 -1.66 5.07 -11.29
C ILE A 242 -2.16 4.68 -12.69
N GLU A 243 -1.27 4.63 -13.68
CA GLU A 243 -1.63 4.31 -15.07
C GLU A 243 -2.28 2.93 -15.20
N ASP A 244 -1.75 1.95 -14.46
CA ASP A 244 -2.26 0.57 -14.45
C ASP A 244 -3.43 0.37 -13.48
N GLY A 245 -3.79 1.41 -12.71
CA GLY A 245 -4.76 1.29 -11.62
C GLY A 245 -4.25 0.49 -10.42
N GLY A 246 -2.92 0.33 -10.29
CA GLY A 246 -2.26 -0.35 -9.19
C GLY A 246 -2.28 0.41 -7.88
N VAL A 247 -2.28 1.74 -7.97
CA VAL A 247 -2.44 2.65 -6.83
C VAL A 247 -3.39 3.79 -7.17
N GLY A 248 -4.04 4.36 -6.15
CA GLY A 248 -4.98 5.47 -6.34
C GLY A 248 -5.69 5.85 -5.05
N THR A 249 -6.83 6.54 -5.17
CA THR A 249 -7.71 6.85 -4.05
C THR A 249 -8.91 5.92 -4.01
N SER A 250 -9.52 5.74 -2.82
CA SER A 250 -10.85 5.14 -2.72
C SER A 250 -11.92 6.04 -3.37
N GLU A 251 -13.15 5.51 -3.50
CA GLU A 251 -14.27 6.14 -4.23
C GLU A 251 -14.92 7.33 -3.52
N PHE A 252 -14.43 7.77 -2.35
CA PHE A 252 -15.01 8.84 -1.53
C PHE A 252 -16.47 8.58 -1.13
N THR A 253 -16.88 7.33 -0.98
CA THR A 253 -18.28 6.92 -0.77
C THR A 253 -18.94 7.63 0.43
N HIS A 254 -18.18 7.86 1.51
CA HIS A 254 -18.69 8.43 2.76
C HIS A 254 -18.37 9.93 2.94
N THR A 255 -17.63 10.54 2.02
CA THR A 255 -17.06 11.88 2.19
C THR A 255 -17.30 12.82 1.00
N LYS A 256 -17.84 12.29 -0.10
CA LYS A 256 -18.03 13.05 -1.34
C LYS A 256 -18.78 14.38 -1.15
N ASP A 257 -19.77 14.39 -0.28
CA ASP A 257 -20.56 15.60 0.01
C ASP A 257 -19.81 16.60 0.91
N MET A 258 -18.73 16.17 1.56
CA MET A 258 -17.90 16.99 2.45
C MET A 258 -16.71 17.60 1.71
N ILE A 259 -16.27 16.97 0.61
CA ILE A 259 -15.11 17.40 -0.17
C ILE A 259 -15.59 18.31 -1.30
N PRO A 260 -15.10 19.56 -1.37
CA PRO A 260 -15.42 20.46 -2.47
C PRO A 260 -15.12 19.85 -3.83
N GLN A 261 -15.97 20.07 -4.83
CA GLN A 261 -15.74 19.56 -6.19
C GLN A 261 -14.38 20.01 -6.75
N SER A 262 -13.94 21.22 -6.43
CA SER A 262 -12.63 21.74 -6.85
C SER A 262 -11.45 20.91 -6.31
N VAL A 263 -11.60 20.28 -5.15
CA VAL A 263 -10.59 19.38 -4.57
C VAL A 263 -10.58 18.05 -5.32
N LEU A 264 -11.75 17.48 -5.61
CA LEU A 264 -11.86 16.26 -6.42
C LEU A 264 -11.29 16.50 -7.83
N ASP A 265 -11.60 17.64 -8.44
CA ASP A 265 -11.07 18.02 -9.75
C ASP A 265 -9.53 18.17 -9.73
N ALA A 266 -8.97 18.71 -8.65
CA ALA A 266 -7.52 18.85 -8.48
C ALA A 266 -6.81 17.49 -8.33
N ILE A 267 -7.44 16.51 -7.67
CA ILE A 267 -6.93 15.15 -7.57
C ILE A 267 -6.91 14.49 -8.95
N GLU A 268 -7.99 14.61 -9.73
CA GLU A 268 -8.06 14.06 -11.08
C GLU A 268 -7.08 14.75 -12.04
N ASP A 269 -6.87 16.07 -11.93
CA ASP A 269 -5.86 16.80 -12.70
C ASP A 269 -4.44 16.33 -12.35
N ALA A 270 -4.13 16.17 -11.06
CA ALA A 270 -2.85 15.63 -10.61
C ALA A 270 -2.61 14.21 -11.12
N LYS A 271 -3.62 13.35 -11.07
CA LYS A 271 -3.59 12.01 -11.62
C LYS A 271 -3.27 12.02 -13.12
N ALA A 272 -3.96 12.85 -13.91
CA ALA A 272 -3.73 12.98 -15.34
C ALA A 272 -2.30 13.48 -15.63
N LYS A 273 -1.79 14.40 -14.84
CA LYS A 273 -0.43 14.95 -14.99
C LYS A 273 0.67 13.95 -14.62
N ILE A 274 0.43 13.09 -13.64
CA ILE A 274 1.35 11.98 -13.31
C ILE A 274 1.38 10.99 -14.48
N ILE A 275 0.23 10.55 -14.98
CA ILE A 275 0.14 9.63 -16.12
C ILE A 275 0.83 10.22 -17.38
N SER A 276 0.67 11.51 -17.63
CA SER A 276 1.32 12.17 -18.78
C SER A 276 2.82 12.45 -18.58
N GLY A 277 3.35 12.26 -17.37
CA GLY A 277 4.73 12.59 -17.01
C GLY A 277 4.99 14.09 -16.82
N GLU A 278 3.96 14.95 -16.77
CA GLU A 278 4.10 16.37 -16.44
C GLU A 278 4.47 16.54 -14.95
N ILE A 279 3.93 15.69 -14.07
CA ILE A 279 4.37 15.57 -12.69
C ILE A 279 5.14 14.25 -12.55
N VAL A 280 6.37 14.35 -12.09
CA VAL A 280 7.19 13.20 -11.71
C VAL A 280 7.36 13.24 -10.20
N VAL A 281 6.68 12.33 -9.52
CA VAL A 281 6.77 12.20 -8.06
C VAL A 281 8.09 11.55 -7.69
N SER A 282 8.79 12.07 -6.69
CA SER A 282 10.09 11.51 -6.27
C SER A 282 9.92 10.10 -5.70
N ASN A 283 10.73 9.19 -6.21
CA ASN A 283 10.85 7.84 -5.66
C ASN A 283 12.14 7.75 -4.84
N PRO A 284 12.10 7.62 -3.51
CA PRO A 284 13.29 7.60 -2.67
C PRO A 284 14.15 6.33 -2.83
N LEU A 285 13.71 5.38 -3.67
CA LEU A 285 14.46 4.15 -4.00
C LEU A 285 15.25 4.24 -5.32
N GLN A 286 15.13 5.35 -6.03
CA GLN A 286 15.79 5.58 -7.31
C GLN A 286 16.87 6.66 -7.23
#